data_f4a87863d5088bad65942c49a542c537
#
_entry.id   f4a87863d5088bad65942c49a542c537
#
_cell.length_a   1.000
_cell.length_b   1.000
_cell.length_c   1.000
_cell.angle_alpha   90.00
_cell.angle_beta   90.00
_cell.angle_gamma   90.00
#
_symmetry.space_group_name_H-M   'P 1'
#
loop_
_entity.id
_entity.type
_entity.pdbx_description
1 polymer ?
#
loop_
_entity_poly.entity_id
_entity_poly.type
_entity_poly.pdbx_seq_one_letter_code
_entity_poly.pdbx_strand_id
1 'polypeptide(L)'
;MVKALRTAVLFLSLSVVVLTAGRGDFRPSPLDLAVSPYKYSLLQWELSNFMDKWVRQTGQLLPWVSEDVRSVKNQLAQDFFEMGRRQRSLERRLSFSTTNGEALSAEEARSMRTEIEEIVERRAAMRPQVEEAVEAEISSILGDANFKSRIGLIFPPVDTVYSSSPTVLVLSPRDRIHRQETILLSPGISEEERNRIEELVLREENLSALVENTGGVATYPSVVSDASSMHHAVVITAHEWLHHWFFFQPLGQHFWDSSEMTTLNETAATLGGQEIGDLAFSAMTGKKGARGPKSGSPPIPGALDFNEAMRETRLKAEELLARGKIEEAEAYMEERRQFIADNGRFIRKINQAYFAFHGSYADSPASVSPINEQLKELRRRSGSLEDYLKTVASFSSIQEFTEYLAADQSPSDSDPKSTGAKR
;
A
#
# COMPACT_ATOMS: atom_id res chain seq x y z
N MET A 1 -29.45 -2.29 32.70
CA MET A 1 -28.00 -2.34 32.68
C MET A 1 -27.41 -3.68 33.14
N VAL A 2 -27.63 -4.13 34.33
CA VAL A 2 -27.03 -5.39 34.87
C VAL A 2 -27.38 -6.64 34.07
N LYS A 3 -28.61 -6.79 33.54
CA LYS A 3 -28.99 -7.94 32.69
C LYS A 3 -28.26 -7.92 31.35
N ALA A 4 -28.12 -6.76 30.70
CA ALA A 4 -27.42 -6.62 29.45
C ALA A 4 -25.91 -6.93 29.61
N LEU A 5 -25.29 -6.47 30.70
CA LEU A 5 -23.90 -6.77 31.01
C LEU A 5 -23.68 -8.27 31.24
N ARG A 6 -24.57 -8.93 31.98
CA ARG A 6 -24.51 -10.40 32.20
C ARG A 6 -24.65 -11.17 30.87
N THR A 7 -25.55 -10.75 30.00
CA THR A 7 -25.71 -11.36 28.67
C THR A 7 -24.47 -11.17 27.81
N ALA A 8 -23.87 -9.99 27.77
CA ALA A 8 -22.65 -9.72 27.05
C ALA A 8 -21.47 -10.55 27.58
N VAL A 9 -21.30 -10.65 28.90
CA VAL A 9 -20.26 -11.48 29.51
C VAL A 9 -20.49 -12.97 29.21
N LEU A 10 -21.74 -13.44 29.19
CA LEU A 10 -22.07 -14.83 28.85
C LEU A 10 -21.76 -15.13 27.36
N PHE A 11 -22.10 -14.21 26.46
CA PHE A 11 -21.76 -14.36 25.05
C PHE A 11 -20.23 -14.34 24.82
N LEU A 12 -19.52 -13.44 25.49
CA LEU A 12 -18.07 -13.37 25.42
C LEU A 12 -17.42 -14.65 25.94
N SER A 13 -17.91 -15.16 27.12
CA SER A 13 -17.41 -16.40 27.71
C SER A 13 -17.70 -17.60 26.81
N LEU A 14 -18.91 -17.68 26.21
CA LEU A 14 -19.28 -18.74 25.27
C LEU A 14 -18.45 -18.69 24.01
N SER A 15 -18.17 -17.50 23.47
CA SER A 15 -17.28 -17.31 22.31
C SER A 15 -15.86 -17.79 22.62
N VAL A 16 -15.31 -17.44 23.78
CA VAL A 16 -14.00 -17.92 24.23
C VAL A 16 -13.98 -19.45 24.37
N VAL A 17 -15.03 -20.05 24.95
CA VAL A 17 -15.16 -21.52 25.10
C VAL A 17 -15.25 -22.19 23.71
N VAL A 18 -16.02 -21.65 22.77
CA VAL A 18 -16.14 -22.19 21.42
C VAL A 18 -14.80 -22.09 20.68
N LEU A 19 -14.09 -20.97 20.83
CA LEU A 19 -12.76 -20.75 20.23
C LEU A 19 -11.68 -21.68 20.84
N THR A 20 -11.81 -22.02 22.11
CA THR A 20 -10.87 -22.91 22.82
C THR A 20 -11.24 -24.39 22.77
N ALA A 21 -12.50 -24.73 22.53
CA ALA A 21 -13.00 -26.11 22.41
C ALA A 21 -12.75 -26.73 21.01
N GLY A 22 -12.40 -25.92 20.01
CA GLY A 22 -11.96 -26.40 18.71
C GLY A 22 -10.61 -27.11 18.80
N ARG A 23 -10.56 -28.34 19.32
CA ARG A 23 -9.45 -29.26 19.16
C ARG A 23 -9.48 -29.83 17.73
N GLY A 24 -9.19 -29.00 16.73
CA GLY A 24 -8.66 -29.51 15.50
C GLY A 24 -7.24 -30.01 15.79
N ASP A 25 -6.86 -31.16 15.27
CA ASP A 25 -5.47 -31.57 15.18
C ASP A 25 -4.76 -30.58 14.22
N PHE A 26 -4.48 -29.36 14.72
CA PHE A 26 -3.71 -28.37 13.98
C PHE A 26 -2.27 -28.90 13.88
N ARG A 27 -1.97 -29.50 12.76
CA ARG A 27 -0.60 -29.82 12.38
C ARG A 27 -0.11 -28.67 11.50
N PRO A 28 0.79 -27.82 12.02
CA PRO A 28 1.34 -26.75 11.22
C PRO A 28 2.03 -27.36 9.97
N SER A 29 1.78 -26.77 8.81
CA SER A 29 2.48 -27.13 7.60
C SER A 29 3.98 -26.81 7.72
N PRO A 30 4.85 -27.38 6.87
CA PRO A 30 6.26 -26.95 6.81
C PRO A 30 6.40 -25.44 6.62
N LEU A 31 5.50 -24.82 5.83
CA LEU A 31 5.42 -23.40 5.65
C LEU A 31 5.08 -22.68 6.96
N ASP A 32 4.04 -23.12 7.69
CA ASP A 32 3.67 -22.51 8.96
C ASP A 32 4.82 -22.51 9.96
N LEU A 33 5.59 -23.61 10.02
CA LEU A 33 6.76 -23.72 10.88
C LEU A 33 7.89 -22.78 10.45
N ALA A 34 8.12 -22.66 9.15
CA ALA A 34 9.17 -21.81 8.59
C ALA A 34 8.90 -20.32 8.81
N VAL A 35 7.65 -19.88 8.62
CA VAL A 35 7.27 -18.48 8.76
C VAL A 35 6.91 -18.08 10.19
N SER A 36 6.65 -19.07 11.08
CA SER A 36 6.24 -18.81 12.47
C SER A 36 7.12 -17.81 13.22
N PRO A 37 8.46 -17.86 13.12
CA PRO A 37 9.32 -16.88 13.79
C PRO A 37 9.17 -15.44 13.27
N TYR A 38 8.66 -15.30 12.05
CA TYR A 38 8.55 -14.03 11.34
C TYR A 38 7.11 -13.52 11.23
N LYS A 39 6.10 -14.31 11.65
CA LYS A 39 4.69 -13.91 11.54
C LYS A 39 4.44 -12.59 12.26
N TYR A 40 3.89 -11.62 11.53
CA TYR A 40 3.44 -10.35 12.09
C TYR A 40 2.06 -10.52 12.72
N SER A 41 1.94 -10.23 14.01
CA SER A 41 0.66 -10.34 14.72
C SER A 41 -0.11 -9.02 14.62
N LEU A 42 -1.04 -8.95 13.66
CA LEU A 42 -1.96 -7.82 13.53
C LEU A 42 -2.74 -7.55 14.82
N LEU A 43 -3.25 -8.61 15.46
CA LEU A 43 -4.03 -8.48 16.70
C LEU A 43 -3.19 -7.85 17.82
N GLN A 44 -1.94 -8.28 17.99
CA GLN A 44 -1.05 -7.71 19.00
C GLN A 44 -0.74 -6.25 18.67
N TRP A 45 -0.54 -5.94 17.39
CA TRP A 45 -0.27 -4.59 16.92
C TRP A 45 -1.46 -3.66 17.16
N GLU A 46 -2.68 -4.07 16.77
CA GLU A 46 -3.91 -3.32 16.97
C GLU A 46 -4.17 -3.07 18.46
N LEU A 47 -4.06 -4.10 19.29
CA LEU A 47 -4.27 -3.96 20.75
C LEU A 47 -3.25 -2.99 21.37
N SER A 48 -2.01 -3.00 20.91
CA SER A 48 -0.95 -2.13 21.45
C SER A 48 -1.10 -0.66 21.02
N ASN A 49 -1.63 -0.38 19.83
CA ASN A 49 -1.70 0.97 19.29
C ASN A 49 -3.09 1.60 19.42
N PHE A 50 -4.16 0.80 19.39
CA PHE A 50 -5.55 1.26 19.49
C PHE A 50 -5.84 2.04 20.79
N MET A 51 -5.42 1.52 21.92
CA MET A 51 -5.70 2.15 23.23
C MET A 51 -4.99 3.49 23.41
N ASP A 52 -3.73 3.57 22.97
CA ASP A 52 -2.91 4.77 23.14
C ASP A 52 -3.41 5.95 22.28
N LYS A 53 -3.90 5.67 21.08
CA LYS A 53 -4.42 6.72 20.18
C LYS A 53 -5.82 7.19 20.55
N TRP A 54 -6.73 6.29 20.95
CA TRP A 54 -8.09 6.66 21.35
C TRP A 54 -8.12 7.55 22.58
N VAL A 55 -7.24 7.31 23.54
CA VAL A 55 -7.09 8.18 24.73
C VAL A 55 -6.63 9.59 24.33
N ARG A 56 -5.78 9.73 23.30
CA ARG A 56 -5.33 11.04 22.82
C ARG A 56 -6.38 11.77 21.96
N GLN A 57 -7.08 11.05 21.07
CA GLN A 57 -8.13 11.63 20.22
C GLN A 57 -9.31 12.20 20.99
N THR A 58 -9.67 11.61 22.15
CA THR A 58 -10.72 12.19 23.00
C THR A 58 -10.37 13.57 23.57
N GLY A 59 -9.08 13.92 23.67
CA GLY A 59 -8.61 15.27 24.02
C GLY A 59 -8.68 16.29 22.87
N GLN A 60 -8.82 15.84 21.62
CA GLN A 60 -8.82 16.69 20.42
C GLN A 60 -10.20 17.13 19.93
N LEU A 61 -11.29 16.67 20.54
CA LEU A 61 -12.66 17.13 20.23
C LEU A 61 -12.91 18.61 20.56
N LEU A 62 -11.86 19.35 20.92
CA LEU A 62 -11.91 20.78 21.24
C LEU A 62 -11.56 21.65 20.03
N PRO A 63 -12.44 22.60 19.62
CA PRO A 63 -12.44 23.24 18.30
C PRO A 63 -11.46 24.41 18.09
N TRP A 64 -10.35 24.53 18.82
CA TRP A 64 -9.46 25.71 18.78
C TRP A 64 -7.99 25.41 18.40
N VAL A 65 -7.77 24.73 17.31
CA VAL A 65 -6.40 24.68 16.75
C VAL A 65 -6.20 25.94 15.90
N SER A 66 -5.42 26.91 16.42
CA SER A 66 -5.04 28.11 15.67
C SER A 66 -4.14 27.79 14.48
N GLU A 67 -4.14 28.64 13.43
CA GLU A 67 -3.24 28.49 12.26
C GLU A 67 -1.77 28.42 12.65
N ASP A 68 -1.36 29.14 13.70
CA ASP A 68 0.02 29.08 14.23
C ASP A 68 0.40 27.68 14.69
N VAL A 69 -0.50 26.96 15.36
CA VAL A 69 -0.24 25.58 15.80
C VAL A 69 -0.15 24.64 14.61
N ARG A 70 -0.95 24.84 13.55
CA ARG A 70 -0.90 24.03 12.32
C ARG A 70 0.44 24.20 11.59
N SER A 71 0.94 25.43 11.45
CA SER A 71 2.22 25.70 10.80
C SER A 71 3.39 25.06 11.55
N VAL A 72 3.39 25.11 12.89
CA VAL A 72 4.41 24.45 13.73
C VAL A 72 4.38 22.92 13.56
N LYS A 73 3.19 22.31 13.56
CA LYS A 73 3.04 20.86 13.34
C LYS A 73 3.49 20.44 11.94
N ASN A 74 3.20 21.23 10.92
CA ASN A 74 3.63 20.96 9.56
C ASN A 74 5.15 21.05 9.40
N GLN A 75 5.80 22.00 10.08
CA GLN A 75 7.27 22.07 10.11
C GLN A 75 7.86 20.86 10.83
N LEU A 76 7.27 20.46 11.95
CA LEU A 76 7.69 19.26 12.70
C LEU A 76 7.63 17.99 11.83
N ALA A 77 6.59 17.85 10.99
CA ALA A 77 6.49 16.76 10.05
C ALA A 77 7.61 16.79 8.99
N GLN A 78 7.92 17.97 8.44
CA GLN A 78 9.04 18.11 7.49
C GLN A 78 10.37 17.71 8.13
N ASP A 79 10.64 18.19 9.34
CA ASP A 79 11.87 17.88 10.09
C ASP A 79 12.01 16.39 10.41
N PHE A 80 10.90 15.73 10.79
CA PHE A 80 10.86 14.29 11.04
C PHE A 80 11.30 13.45 9.84
N PHE A 81 10.76 13.74 8.66
CA PHE A 81 11.13 13.03 7.43
C PHE A 81 12.52 13.40 6.92
N GLU A 82 12.98 14.65 7.16
CA GLU A 82 14.36 15.05 6.87
C GLU A 82 15.37 14.28 7.73
N MET A 83 15.13 14.18 9.04
CA MET A 83 15.93 13.36 9.94
C MET A 83 15.93 11.89 9.54
N GLY A 84 14.81 11.32 9.12
CA GLY A 84 14.76 9.96 8.59
C GLY A 84 15.61 9.76 7.33
N ARG A 85 15.66 10.76 6.46
CA ARG A 85 16.53 10.76 5.27
C ARG A 85 18.02 10.79 5.66
N ARG A 86 18.37 11.61 6.66
CA ARG A 86 19.74 11.69 7.21
C ARG A 86 20.15 10.36 7.85
N GLN A 87 19.29 9.78 8.67
CA GLN A 87 19.51 8.46 9.29
C GLN A 87 19.88 7.41 8.24
N ARG A 88 19.04 7.24 7.21
CA ARG A 88 19.29 6.26 6.13
C ARG A 88 20.57 6.53 5.34
N SER A 89 20.96 7.79 5.20
CA SER A 89 22.24 8.15 4.58
C SER A 89 23.45 7.69 5.42
N LEU A 90 23.37 7.84 6.74
CA LEU A 90 24.41 7.38 7.67
C LEU A 90 24.48 5.85 7.72
N GLU A 91 23.32 5.18 7.82
CA GLU A 91 23.23 3.71 7.82
C GLU A 91 23.85 3.12 6.55
N ARG A 92 23.52 3.69 5.38
CA ARG A 92 24.15 3.27 4.12
C ARG A 92 25.66 3.45 4.12
N ARG A 93 26.17 4.59 4.59
CA ARG A 93 27.63 4.81 4.68
C ARG A 93 28.31 3.79 5.59
N LEU A 94 27.72 3.48 6.73
CA LEU A 94 28.22 2.43 7.64
C LEU A 94 28.22 1.05 6.97
N SER A 95 27.15 0.71 6.25
CA SER A 95 27.02 -0.55 5.52
C SER A 95 28.03 -0.66 4.37
N PHE A 96 28.18 0.38 3.54
CA PHE A 96 29.14 0.39 2.43
C PHE A 96 30.59 0.26 2.89
N SER A 97 30.96 0.88 4.03
CA SER A 97 32.32 0.81 4.55
C SER A 97 32.70 -0.60 5.02
N THR A 98 31.72 -1.39 5.48
CA THR A 98 31.95 -2.79 5.88
C THR A 98 32.06 -3.73 4.68
N THR A 99 31.47 -3.39 3.53
CA THR A 99 31.37 -4.28 2.35
C THR A 99 32.46 -4.01 1.30
N ASN A 100 32.87 -2.74 1.08
CA ASN A 100 33.73 -2.35 -0.03
C ASN A 100 35.17 -1.94 0.33
N GLY A 101 35.58 -2.12 1.62
CA GLY A 101 36.98 -1.91 2.04
C GLY A 101 37.43 -0.44 2.09
N GLU A 102 36.57 0.55 1.88
CA GLU A 102 36.81 1.93 2.30
C GLU A 102 36.62 2.01 3.81
N ALA A 103 37.67 1.68 4.55
CA ALA A 103 37.61 1.63 6.00
C ALA A 103 37.37 3.03 6.59
N LEU A 104 36.11 3.27 7.05
CA LEU A 104 35.87 4.35 8.01
C LEU A 104 36.77 4.14 9.22
N SER A 105 37.32 5.22 9.74
CA SER A 105 38.00 5.14 11.04
C SER A 105 37.03 4.70 12.14
N ALA A 106 37.52 4.03 13.18
CA ALA A 106 36.68 3.61 14.30
C ALA A 106 35.99 4.81 14.98
N GLU A 107 36.59 5.99 14.92
CA GLU A 107 36.03 7.24 15.45
C GLU A 107 34.88 7.76 14.61
N GLU A 108 35.02 7.81 13.26
CA GLU A 108 33.95 8.19 12.35
C GLU A 108 32.76 7.24 12.44
N ALA A 109 33.00 5.92 12.46
CA ALA A 109 31.94 4.93 12.62
C ALA A 109 31.20 5.08 13.96
N ARG A 110 31.91 5.41 15.05
CA ARG A 110 31.29 5.67 16.35
C ARG A 110 30.44 6.94 16.30
N SER A 111 30.98 8.04 15.76
CA SER A 111 30.27 9.32 15.63
C SER A 111 28.98 9.15 14.83
N MET A 112 29.01 8.40 13.71
CA MET A 112 27.80 8.11 12.90
C MET A 112 26.77 7.29 13.67
N ARG A 113 27.18 6.31 14.47
CA ARG A 113 26.25 5.52 15.30
C ARG A 113 25.59 6.39 16.36
N THR A 114 26.36 7.25 17.05
CA THR A 114 25.79 8.19 18.02
C THR A 114 24.79 9.16 17.36
N GLU A 115 25.12 9.70 16.18
CA GLU A 115 24.19 10.57 15.43
C GLU A 115 22.89 9.81 15.05
N ILE A 116 23.00 8.54 14.65
CA ILE A 116 21.83 7.69 14.35
C ILE A 116 20.97 7.50 15.60
N GLU A 117 21.58 7.17 16.75
CA GLU A 117 20.86 6.97 18.01
C GLU A 117 20.11 8.26 18.44
N GLU A 118 20.74 9.42 18.36
CA GLU A 118 20.11 10.71 18.63
C GLU A 118 18.94 11.00 17.69
N ILE A 119 19.09 10.71 16.39
CA ILE A 119 18.02 10.88 15.40
C ILE A 119 16.84 9.96 15.72
N VAL A 120 17.10 8.69 16.02
CA VAL A 120 16.05 7.69 16.33
C VAL A 120 15.27 8.14 17.58
N GLU A 121 15.94 8.57 18.64
CA GLU A 121 15.30 9.04 19.86
C GLU A 121 14.43 10.29 19.60
N ARG A 122 14.99 11.27 18.89
CA ARG A 122 14.28 12.51 18.55
C ARG A 122 13.05 12.24 17.67
N ARG A 123 13.19 11.39 16.65
CA ARG A 123 12.05 10.99 15.80
C ARG A 123 10.98 10.26 16.61
N ALA A 124 11.36 9.38 17.53
CA ALA A 124 10.39 8.69 18.39
C ALA A 124 9.56 9.68 19.24
N ALA A 125 10.19 10.72 19.77
CA ALA A 125 9.51 11.76 20.55
C ALA A 125 8.58 12.65 19.69
N MET A 126 8.93 12.90 18.42
CA MET A 126 8.14 13.73 17.49
C MET A 126 6.98 12.99 16.87
N ARG A 127 7.11 11.67 16.67
CA ARG A 127 6.18 10.83 15.88
C ARG A 127 4.70 11.08 16.16
N PRO A 128 4.21 11.10 17.42
CA PRO A 128 2.78 11.28 17.66
C PRO A 128 2.21 12.59 17.15
N GLN A 129 3.00 13.67 17.20
CA GLN A 129 2.57 15.00 16.71
C GLN A 129 2.61 15.07 15.19
N VAL A 130 3.55 14.34 14.56
CA VAL A 130 3.66 14.22 13.10
C VAL A 130 2.48 13.42 12.54
N GLU A 131 2.14 12.30 13.15
CA GLU A 131 0.96 11.49 12.81
C GLU A 131 -0.31 12.35 12.87
N GLU A 132 -0.52 13.05 13.99
CA GLU A 132 -1.65 13.97 14.18
C GLU A 132 -1.71 15.07 13.10
N ALA A 133 -0.55 15.63 12.72
CA ALA A 133 -0.49 16.67 11.69
C ALA A 133 -0.96 16.15 10.33
N VAL A 134 -0.51 14.97 9.92
CA VAL A 134 -0.88 14.35 8.64
C VAL A 134 -2.33 13.89 8.65
N GLU A 135 -2.80 13.28 9.73
CA GLU A 135 -4.19 12.85 9.91
C GLU A 135 -5.17 14.04 9.82
N ALA A 136 -4.83 15.14 10.47
CA ALA A 136 -5.63 16.35 10.43
C ALA A 136 -5.67 16.97 9.03
N GLU A 137 -4.54 16.99 8.32
CA GLU A 137 -4.47 17.56 6.98
C GLU A 137 -5.27 16.72 5.97
N ILE A 138 -5.08 15.40 5.97
CA ILE A 138 -5.86 14.50 5.10
C ILE A 138 -7.35 14.62 5.43
N SER A 139 -7.73 14.64 6.72
CA SER A 139 -9.12 14.84 7.13
C SER A 139 -9.70 16.18 6.65
N SER A 140 -8.91 17.24 6.62
CA SER A 140 -9.30 18.55 6.07
C SER A 140 -9.59 18.44 4.56
N ILE A 141 -8.67 17.85 3.78
CA ILE A 141 -8.83 17.66 2.34
C ILE A 141 -10.08 16.82 2.03
N LEU A 142 -10.27 15.70 2.78
CA LEU A 142 -11.47 14.88 2.65
C LEU A 142 -12.75 15.65 2.99
N GLY A 143 -12.67 16.52 3.99
CA GLY A 143 -13.78 17.39 4.37
C GLY A 143 -14.16 18.38 3.29
N ASP A 144 -13.18 18.97 2.62
CA ASP A 144 -13.37 19.90 1.50
C ASP A 144 -13.87 19.17 0.24
N ALA A 145 -13.51 17.89 0.11
CA ALA A 145 -13.99 17.00 -0.94
C ALA A 145 -15.32 16.29 -0.60
N ASN A 146 -16.12 16.82 0.35
CA ASN A 146 -17.45 16.34 0.74
C ASN A 146 -17.54 14.87 1.26
N PHE A 147 -16.47 14.35 1.86
CA PHE A 147 -16.50 13.05 2.52
C PHE A 147 -17.02 13.09 3.96
N LYS A 148 -17.45 14.25 4.45
CA LYS A 148 -18.05 14.36 5.77
C LYS A 148 -19.39 13.62 5.86
N SER A 149 -19.55 12.87 6.95
CA SER A 149 -20.84 12.28 7.31
C SER A 149 -21.89 13.37 7.64
N ARG A 150 -23.15 12.97 7.80
CA ARG A 150 -24.24 13.88 8.20
C ARG A 150 -23.99 14.63 9.52
N ILE A 151 -23.13 14.09 10.38
CA ILE A 151 -22.73 14.71 11.65
C ILE A 151 -21.41 15.50 11.53
N GLY A 152 -20.91 15.73 10.31
CA GLY A 152 -19.75 16.56 10.04
C GLY A 152 -18.38 15.88 10.24
N LEU A 153 -18.35 14.57 10.53
CA LEU A 153 -17.12 13.81 10.76
C LEU A 153 -16.71 13.01 9.52
N ILE A 154 -15.41 12.84 9.32
CA ILE A 154 -14.85 11.86 8.38
C ILE A 154 -15.03 10.45 9.00
N PHE A 155 -15.55 9.50 8.23
CA PHE A 155 -15.72 8.12 8.67
C PHE A 155 -15.28 7.13 7.58
N PRO A 156 -14.44 6.14 7.93
CA PRO A 156 -13.73 6.02 9.22
C PRO A 156 -12.77 7.19 9.45
N PRO A 157 -12.40 7.53 10.70
CA PRO A 157 -11.37 8.54 10.95
C PRO A 157 -10.05 8.21 10.26
N VAL A 158 -9.30 9.21 9.83
CA VAL A 158 -7.92 9.00 9.37
C VAL A 158 -7.07 8.70 10.59
N ASP A 159 -6.44 7.55 10.61
CA ASP A 159 -5.62 7.09 11.73
C ASP A 159 -4.41 6.29 11.21
N THR A 160 -3.19 6.74 11.54
CA THR A 160 -1.95 6.16 11.02
C THR A 160 -0.85 6.11 12.07
N VAL A 161 0.06 5.16 11.93
CA VAL A 161 1.29 5.04 12.70
C VAL A 161 2.47 4.96 11.75
N TYR A 162 3.40 5.89 11.89
CA TYR A 162 4.66 5.88 11.15
C TYR A 162 5.67 4.95 11.83
N SER A 163 5.91 3.79 11.22
CA SER A 163 6.86 2.79 11.74
C SER A 163 7.44 1.96 10.59
N SER A 164 8.30 1.00 10.92
CA SER A 164 8.74 0.01 9.94
C SER A 164 7.55 -0.85 9.51
N SER A 165 7.17 -0.76 8.24
CA SER A 165 6.06 -1.56 7.69
C SER A 165 6.40 -3.06 7.71
N PRO A 166 5.41 -3.94 7.92
CA PRO A 166 5.59 -5.37 7.72
C PRO A 166 6.11 -5.69 6.32
N THR A 167 6.77 -6.84 6.20
CA THR A 167 6.99 -7.47 4.89
C THR A 167 5.82 -8.41 4.57
N VAL A 168 5.66 -8.76 3.31
CA VAL A 168 4.66 -9.74 2.88
C VAL A 168 5.34 -10.92 2.23
N LEU A 169 4.91 -12.14 2.56
CA LEU A 169 5.16 -13.33 1.78
C LEU A 169 3.96 -13.56 0.87
N VAL A 170 4.19 -13.44 -0.43
CA VAL A 170 3.19 -13.68 -1.47
C VAL A 170 3.40 -15.05 -2.07
N LEU A 171 2.34 -15.85 -2.13
CA LEU A 171 2.32 -17.17 -2.70
C LEU A 171 1.52 -17.19 -4.01
N SER A 172 2.07 -17.85 -5.02
CA SER A 172 1.43 -18.05 -6.33
C SER A 172 1.65 -19.50 -6.81
N PRO A 173 0.66 -20.13 -7.45
CA PRO A 173 0.91 -21.37 -8.18
C PRO A 173 2.02 -21.18 -9.21
N ARG A 174 2.78 -22.24 -9.50
CA ARG A 174 3.84 -22.17 -10.52
C ARG A 174 3.29 -22.18 -11.94
N ASP A 175 2.11 -22.77 -12.14
CA ASP A 175 1.47 -22.95 -13.45
C ASP A 175 0.75 -21.69 -13.97
N ARG A 176 0.58 -20.66 -13.14
CA ARG A 176 -0.09 -19.41 -13.51
C ARG A 176 0.32 -18.27 -12.59
N ILE A 177 0.09 -17.05 -13.04
CA ILE A 177 0.25 -15.83 -12.24
C ILE A 177 -1.06 -15.55 -11.50
N HIS A 178 -1.09 -15.92 -10.20
CA HIS A 178 -2.26 -15.74 -9.35
C HIS A 178 -1.85 -15.56 -7.89
N ARG A 179 -2.35 -14.52 -7.24
CA ARG A 179 -2.11 -14.26 -5.82
C ARG A 179 -2.99 -15.20 -4.99
N GLN A 180 -2.43 -16.38 -4.64
CA GLN A 180 -3.14 -17.41 -3.90
C GLN A 180 -3.27 -17.06 -2.42
N GLU A 181 -2.20 -16.59 -1.82
CA GLU A 181 -2.14 -16.25 -0.39
C GLU A 181 -1.14 -15.13 -0.14
N THR A 182 -1.38 -14.37 0.91
CA THR A 182 -0.46 -13.34 1.40
C THR A 182 -0.35 -13.44 2.91
N ILE A 183 0.88 -13.60 3.40
CA ILE A 183 1.19 -13.74 4.83
C ILE A 183 2.00 -12.51 5.25
N LEU A 184 1.53 -11.81 6.29
CA LEU A 184 2.28 -10.69 6.87
C LEU A 184 3.41 -11.23 7.74
N LEU A 185 4.61 -10.70 7.50
CA LEU A 185 5.83 -11.01 8.23
C LEU A 185 6.37 -9.76 8.91
N SER A 186 7.15 -9.96 9.96
CA SER A 186 7.84 -8.89 10.67
C SER A 186 8.73 -8.06 9.73
N PRO A 187 8.88 -6.75 9.99
CA PRO A 187 9.78 -5.92 9.22
C PRO A 187 11.25 -6.34 9.42
N GLY A 188 12.11 -5.98 8.48
CA GLY A 188 13.56 -6.11 8.63
C GLY A 188 14.11 -7.53 8.37
N ILE A 189 13.34 -8.42 7.73
CA ILE A 189 13.83 -9.74 7.29
C ILE A 189 15.00 -9.54 6.32
N SER A 190 16.14 -10.15 6.62
CA SER A 190 17.34 -10.09 5.79
C SER A 190 17.11 -10.75 4.42
N GLU A 191 17.92 -10.38 3.43
CA GLU A 191 17.83 -10.96 2.09
C GLU A 191 18.09 -12.49 2.11
N GLU A 192 19.01 -12.93 2.95
CA GLU A 192 19.31 -14.35 3.14
C GLU A 192 18.09 -15.12 3.69
N GLU A 193 17.41 -14.55 4.70
CA GLU A 193 16.21 -15.17 5.26
C GLU A 193 15.04 -15.17 4.27
N ARG A 194 14.87 -14.11 3.48
CA ARG A 194 13.87 -14.06 2.39
C ARG A 194 14.09 -15.19 1.39
N ASN A 195 15.32 -15.33 0.93
CA ASN A 195 15.67 -16.41 -0.01
C ASN A 195 15.40 -17.78 0.59
N ARG A 196 15.78 -18.01 1.85
CA ARG A 196 15.52 -19.27 2.54
C ARG A 196 14.03 -19.59 2.68
N ILE A 197 13.19 -18.60 3.02
CA ILE A 197 11.74 -18.79 3.10
C ILE A 197 11.18 -19.15 1.72
N GLU A 198 11.55 -18.42 0.69
CA GLU A 198 11.08 -18.62 -0.68
C GLU A 198 11.50 -19.98 -1.27
N GLU A 199 12.75 -20.42 -1.01
CA GLU A 199 13.25 -21.73 -1.42
C GLU A 199 12.53 -22.87 -0.70
N LEU A 200 12.22 -22.68 0.59
CA LEU A 200 11.49 -23.67 1.37
C LEU A 200 10.06 -23.81 0.83
N VAL A 201 9.37 -22.72 0.53
CA VAL A 201 8.04 -22.74 -0.09
C VAL A 201 8.06 -23.48 -1.43
N LEU A 202 9.05 -23.19 -2.27
CA LEU A 202 9.19 -23.87 -3.56
C LEU A 202 9.39 -25.38 -3.39
N ARG A 203 10.23 -25.81 -2.44
CA ARG A 203 10.58 -27.19 -2.23
C ARG A 203 9.46 -28.01 -1.58
N GLU A 204 8.80 -27.45 -0.55
CA GLU A 204 7.83 -28.19 0.27
C GLU A 204 6.39 -28.07 -0.24
N GLU A 205 6.03 -26.90 -0.79
CA GLU A 205 4.65 -26.61 -1.23
C GLU A 205 4.51 -26.57 -2.76
N ASN A 206 5.62 -26.64 -3.52
CA ASN A 206 5.65 -26.47 -4.97
C ASN A 206 4.96 -25.19 -5.46
N LEU A 207 5.14 -24.09 -4.72
CA LEU A 207 4.62 -22.76 -5.04
C LEU A 207 5.75 -21.79 -5.37
N SER A 208 5.45 -20.82 -6.21
CA SER A 208 6.25 -19.63 -6.40
C SER A 208 6.03 -18.68 -5.22
N ALA A 209 7.10 -18.12 -4.65
CA ALA A 209 7.06 -17.27 -3.48
C ALA A 209 7.90 -16.01 -3.65
N LEU A 210 7.44 -14.92 -3.05
CA LEU A 210 8.14 -13.65 -2.96
C LEU A 210 7.96 -13.04 -1.57
N VAL A 211 9.06 -12.71 -0.89
CA VAL A 211 9.05 -11.89 0.33
C VAL A 211 9.41 -10.45 -0.06
N GLU A 212 8.46 -9.52 0.11
CA GLU A 212 8.58 -8.14 -0.34
C GLU A 212 8.22 -7.15 0.75
N ASN A 213 8.77 -5.94 0.67
CA ASN A 213 8.43 -4.84 1.58
C ASN A 213 7.10 -4.21 1.16
N THR A 214 6.32 -3.73 2.15
CA THR A 214 5.13 -2.93 1.90
C THR A 214 5.39 -1.44 2.18
N GLY A 215 4.69 -0.58 1.45
CA GLY A 215 4.67 0.86 1.76
C GLY A 215 3.82 1.18 2.98
N GLY A 216 2.74 0.46 3.14
CA GLY A 216 1.79 0.52 4.25
C GLY A 216 0.98 -0.77 4.36
N VAL A 217 0.13 -0.83 5.36
CA VAL A 217 -0.87 -1.89 5.56
C VAL A 217 -2.12 -1.26 6.17
N ALA A 218 -3.27 -1.54 5.58
CA ALA A 218 -4.59 -1.06 6.03
C ALA A 218 -5.09 -1.78 7.31
N THR A 219 -4.29 -1.70 8.37
CA THR A 219 -4.74 -2.00 9.75
C THR A 219 -5.42 -0.78 10.34
N TYR A 220 -6.00 -0.86 11.52
CA TYR A 220 -6.56 0.31 12.18
C TYR A 220 -5.96 0.50 13.57
N PRO A 221 -5.08 1.53 13.75
CA PRO A 221 -4.56 2.52 12.78
C PRO A 221 -3.76 1.87 11.64
N SER A 222 -3.65 2.53 10.48
CA SER A 222 -2.79 2.07 9.38
C SER A 222 -1.33 2.09 9.77
N VAL A 223 -0.56 1.08 9.37
CA VAL A 223 0.91 1.15 9.41
C VAL A 223 1.39 1.79 8.13
N VAL A 224 2.20 2.83 8.22
CA VAL A 224 2.84 3.47 7.08
C VAL A 224 4.34 3.57 7.30
N SER A 225 5.12 3.23 6.26
CA SER A 225 6.56 3.22 6.35
C SER A 225 7.13 4.62 6.65
N ASP A 226 7.86 4.74 7.74
CA ASP A 226 8.60 5.94 8.14
C ASP A 226 9.94 6.10 7.39
N ALA A 227 10.31 5.09 6.60
CA ALA A 227 11.49 5.10 5.73
C ALA A 227 11.25 5.83 4.40
N SER A 228 10.01 6.24 4.10
CA SER A 228 9.63 6.94 2.87
C SER A 228 9.99 8.44 2.93
N SER A 229 9.84 9.13 1.79
CA SER A 229 9.79 10.60 1.80
C SER A 229 8.46 11.06 2.42
N MET A 230 8.42 12.29 2.96
CA MET A 230 7.17 12.86 3.48
C MET A 230 6.02 12.79 2.47
N HIS A 231 6.29 13.18 1.21
CA HIS A 231 5.27 13.12 0.16
C HIS A 231 4.71 11.70 -0.01
N HIS A 232 5.60 10.71 -0.14
CA HIS A 232 5.17 9.32 -0.31
C HIS A 232 4.41 8.80 0.92
N ALA A 233 4.87 9.11 2.13
CA ALA A 233 4.20 8.71 3.37
C ALA A 233 2.78 9.30 3.48
N VAL A 234 2.59 10.57 3.11
CA VAL A 234 1.27 11.22 3.08
C VAL A 234 0.35 10.58 2.02
N VAL A 235 0.88 10.26 0.84
CA VAL A 235 0.15 9.54 -0.22
C VAL A 235 -0.28 8.16 0.25
N ILE A 236 0.62 7.39 0.88
CA ILE A 236 0.29 6.06 1.40
C ILE A 236 -0.73 6.16 2.54
N THR A 237 -0.63 7.14 3.44
CA THR A 237 -1.66 7.35 4.47
C THR A 237 -3.05 7.55 3.86
N ALA A 238 -3.17 8.33 2.80
CA ALA A 238 -4.43 8.52 2.08
C ALA A 238 -4.90 7.25 1.35
N HIS A 239 -3.97 6.47 0.79
CA HIS A 239 -4.23 5.18 0.14
C HIS A 239 -4.80 4.17 1.15
N GLU A 240 -4.16 3.99 2.30
CA GLU A 240 -4.62 3.07 3.34
C GLU A 240 -5.97 3.51 3.92
N TRP A 241 -6.20 4.84 4.07
CA TRP A 241 -7.51 5.33 4.47
C TRP A 241 -8.61 4.99 3.46
N LEU A 242 -8.31 5.02 2.16
CA LEU A 242 -9.28 4.63 1.13
C LEU A 242 -9.67 3.15 1.25
N HIS A 243 -8.75 2.25 1.60
CA HIS A 243 -9.10 0.87 1.90
C HIS A 243 -10.06 0.76 3.09
N HIS A 244 -9.85 1.54 4.16
CA HIS A 244 -10.79 1.58 5.28
C HIS A 244 -12.17 2.10 4.85
N TRP A 245 -12.22 3.10 4.00
CA TRP A 245 -13.48 3.65 3.50
C TRP A 245 -14.17 2.66 2.54
N PHE A 246 -13.43 2.03 1.62
CA PHE A 246 -13.94 1.01 0.70
C PHE A 246 -14.48 -0.22 1.45
N PHE A 247 -13.92 -0.56 2.59
CA PHE A 247 -14.42 -1.69 3.40
C PHE A 247 -15.92 -1.61 3.68
N PHE A 248 -16.47 -0.41 3.82
CA PHE A 248 -17.89 -0.16 4.03
C PHE A 248 -18.67 0.02 2.71
N GLN A 249 -18.06 -0.19 1.58
CA GLN A 249 -18.64 -0.01 0.24
C GLN A 249 -18.62 -1.33 -0.54
N PRO A 250 -19.46 -1.48 -1.59
CA PRO A 250 -19.45 -2.69 -2.42
C PRO A 250 -18.05 -3.08 -2.92
N LEU A 251 -17.25 -2.14 -3.42
CA LEU A 251 -15.90 -2.39 -3.91
C LEU A 251 -14.98 -3.08 -2.89
N GLY A 252 -15.06 -2.70 -1.62
CA GLY A 252 -14.25 -3.32 -0.57
C GLY A 252 -14.82 -4.67 -0.12
N GLN A 253 -16.15 -4.81 -0.10
CA GLN A 253 -16.82 -6.06 0.28
C GLN A 253 -16.54 -7.18 -0.73
N HIS A 254 -16.32 -6.83 -1.99
CA HIS A 254 -16.01 -7.76 -3.10
C HIS A 254 -14.51 -7.78 -3.49
N PHE A 255 -13.63 -7.30 -2.61
CA PHE A 255 -12.19 -7.21 -2.86
C PHE A 255 -11.56 -8.55 -3.28
N TRP A 256 -11.99 -9.64 -2.68
CA TRP A 256 -11.43 -10.98 -2.87
C TRP A 256 -12.17 -11.86 -3.88
N ASP A 257 -13.22 -11.34 -4.52
CA ASP A 257 -14.06 -12.14 -5.43
C ASP A 257 -13.32 -12.51 -6.73
N SER A 258 -12.41 -11.64 -7.18
CA SER A 258 -11.55 -11.92 -8.32
C SER A 258 -10.25 -11.08 -8.29
N SER A 259 -9.25 -11.49 -9.08
CA SER A 259 -8.01 -10.71 -9.25
C SER A 259 -8.28 -9.33 -9.86
N GLU A 260 -9.28 -9.21 -10.72
CA GLU A 260 -9.69 -7.94 -11.33
C GLU A 260 -10.33 -7.00 -10.30
N MET A 261 -11.15 -7.52 -9.37
CA MET A 261 -11.73 -6.74 -8.28
C MET A 261 -10.66 -6.24 -7.31
N THR A 262 -9.69 -7.10 -6.96
CA THR A 262 -8.50 -6.68 -6.21
C THR A 262 -7.77 -5.56 -6.96
N THR A 263 -7.51 -5.73 -8.27
CA THR A 263 -6.81 -4.73 -9.09
C THR A 263 -7.60 -3.42 -9.20
N LEU A 264 -8.91 -3.49 -9.33
CA LEU A 264 -9.79 -2.31 -9.36
C LEU A 264 -9.70 -1.52 -8.05
N ASN A 265 -9.79 -2.20 -6.91
CA ASN A 265 -9.72 -1.60 -5.57
C ASN A 265 -8.34 -0.96 -5.31
N GLU A 266 -7.26 -1.71 -5.51
CA GLU A 266 -5.89 -1.24 -5.31
C GLU A 266 -5.55 -0.04 -6.20
N THR A 267 -5.96 -0.10 -7.48
CA THR A 267 -5.67 1.00 -8.42
C THR A 267 -6.53 2.23 -8.12
N ALA A 268 -7.77 2.05 -7.69
CA ALA A 268 -8.62 3.15 -7.25
C ALA A 268 -8.07 3.83 -5.98
N ALA A 269 -7.61 3.02 -5.00
CA ALA A 269 -6.93 3.53 -3.80
C ALA A 269 -5.63 4.27 -4.15
N THR A 270 -4.85 3.76 -5.11
CA THR A 270 -3.62 4.41 -5.58
C THR A 270 -3.91 5.77 -6.23
N LEU A 271 -4.85 5.84 -7.17
CA LEU A 271 -5.18 7.10 -7.87
C LEU A 271 -5.81 8.13 -6.91
N GLY A 272 -6.76 7.70 -6.09
CA GLY A 272 -7.40 8.57 -5.09
C GLY A 272 -6.43 9.01 -4.00
N GLY A 273 -5.64 8.07 -3.47
CA GLY A 273 -4.61 8.34 -2.47
C GLY A 273 -3.54 9.30 -2.96
N GLN A 274 -3.13 9.17 -4.23
CA GLN A 274 -2.20 10.11 -4.86
C GLN A 274 -2.79 11.53 -4.93
N GLU A 275 -4.05 11.67 -5.33
CA GLU A 275 -4.70 13.00 -5.45
C GLU A 275 -4.89 13.65 -4.07
N ILE A 276 -5.41 12.91 -3.08
CA ILE A 276 -5.58 13.38 -1.71
C ILE A 276 -4.22 13.72 -1.08
N GLY A 277 -3.24 12.83 -1.23
CA GLY A 277 -1.91 13.00 -0.68
C GLY A 277 -1.13 14.16 -1.31
N ASP A 278 -1.26 14.39 -2.63
CA ASP A 278 -0.68 15.55 -3.32
C ASP A 278 -1.24 16.86 -2.78
N LEU A 279 -2.55 16.93 -2.55
CA LEU A 279 -3.22 18.10 -1.97
C LEU A 279 -2.75 18.32 -0.52
N ALA A 280 -2.74 17.29 0.31
CA ALA A 280 -2.32 17.37 1.70
C ALA A 280 -0.83 17.76 1.80
N PHE A 281 0.05 17.13 1.03
CA PHE A 281 1.46 17.50 1.00
C PHE A 281 1.68 18.95 0.55
N SER A 282 0.93 19.41 -0.45
CA SER A 282 1.01 20.80 -0.91
C SER A 282 0.56 21.78 0.15
N ALA A 283 -0.51 21.48 0.90
CA ALA A 283 -1.00 22.30 1.99
C ALA A 283 -0.01 22.33 3.17
N MET A 284 0.64 21.19 3.49
CA MET A 284 1.62 21.11 4.58
C MET A 284 2.95 21.80 4.27
N THR A 285 3.35 21.88 3.01
CA THR A 285 4.73 22.28 2.65
C THR A 285 4.80 23.52 1.75
N GLY A 286 3.71 23.92 1.14
CA GLY A 286 3.68 24.93 0.06
C GLY A 286 4.32 24.44 -1.26
N LYS A 287 4.72 23.16 -1.34
CA LYS A 287 5.41 22.58 -2.51
C LYS A 287 4.45 21.62 -3.22
N LYS A 288 4.51 21.59 -4.56
CA LYS A 288 3.85 20.51 -5.29
C LYS A 288 4.58 19.19 -5.02
N GLY A 289 3.81 18.12 -4.78
CA GLY A 289 4.37 16.79 -4.65
C GLY A 289 5.24 16.46 -5.89
N ALA A 290 6.49 16.11 -5.67
CA ALA A 290 7.30 15.59 -6.75
C ALA A 290 6.76 14.17 -7.04
N ARG A 291 5.95 14.03 -8.07
CA ARG A 291 5.72 12.72 -8.66
C ARG A 291 7.10 12.14 -8.94
N GLY A 292 7.34 10.90 -8.53
CA GLY A 292 8.55 10.17 -8.89
C GLY A 292 8.82 10.35 -10.39
N PRO A 293 10.02 10.07 -10.90
CA PRO A 293 10.38 10.39 -12.29
C PRO A 293 9.21 9.97 -13.16
N LYS A 294 8.57 10.97 -13.79
CA LYS A 294 7.45 10.73 -14.69
C LYS A 294 7.88 9.59 -15.60
N SER A 295 7.08 8.55 -15.67
CA SER A 295 7.08 7.65 -16.82
C SER A 295 6.81 8.53 -18.07
N GLY A 296 7.83 9.24 -18.56
CA GLY A 296 7.68 10.32 -19.54
C GLY A 296 8.81 11.36 -19.53
N SER A 297 9.86 11.19 -18.71
CA SER A 297 11.14 11.82 -19.07
C SER A 297 11.51 11.28 -20.47
N PRO A 298 11.90 12.13 -21.44
CA PRO A 298 12.28 11.65 -22.75
C PRO A 298 13.28 10.50 -22.54
N PRO A 299 13.07 9.33 -23.17
CA PRO A 299 13.94 8.20 -22.98
C PRO A 299 15.35 8.65 -23.33
N ILE A 300 16.30 8.41 -22.43
CA ILE A 300 17.71 8.57 -22.75
C ILE A 300 17.94 7.65 -23.96
N PRO A 301 18.38 8.16 -25.13
CA PRO A 301 18.57 7.32 -26.29
C PRO A 301 19.46 6.12 -25.95
N GLY A 302 18.94 4.90 -26.11
CA GLY A 302 19.62 3.65 -25.76
C GLY A 302 19.43 3.16 -24.32
N ALA A 303 18.70 3.87 -23.46
CA ALA A 303 18.32 3.34 -22.14
C ALA A 303 17.15 2.36 -22.26
N LEU A 304 17.16 1.32 -21.44
CA LEU A 304 16.07 0.34 -21.33
C LEU A 304 14.76 1.03 -20.95
N ASP A 305 13.70 0.85 -21.74
CA ASP A 305 12.36 1.15 -21.28
C ASP A 305 11.94 0.03 -20.29
N PHE A 306 12.01 0.36 -19.01
CA PHE A 306 11.74 -0.58 -17.93
C PHE A 306 10.30 -1.06 -17.95
N ASN A 307 9.34 -0.18 -18.28
CA ASN A 307 7.92 -0.54 -18.28
C ASN A 307 7.61 -1.50 -19.41
N GLU A 308 8.16 -1.24 -20.58
CA GLU A 308 8.05 -2.14 -21.74
C GLU A 308 8.69 -3.48 -21.46
N ALA A 309 9.92 -3.50 -20.94
CA ALA A 309 10.64 -4.73 -20.60
C ALA A 309 9.90 -5.61 -19.59
N MET A 310 9.30 -5.01 -18.55
CA MET A 310 8.50 -5.74 -17.58
C MET A 310 7.20 -6.29 -18.17
N ARG A 311 6.52 -5.50 -19.00
CA ARG A 311 5.33 -5.91 -19.70
C ARG A 311 5.57 -7.08 -20.65
N GLU A 312 6.63 -6.99 -21.47
CA GLU A 312 7.05 -8.11 -22.34
C GLU A 312 7.37 -9.36 -21.53
N THR A 313 8.11 -9.20 -20.44
CA THR A 313 8.48 -10.31 -19.57
C THR A 313 7.24 -11.02 -19.05
N ARG A 314 6.26 -10.28 -18.56
CA ARG A 314 5.00 -10.83 -18.06
C ARG A 314 4.22 -11.56 -19.14
N LEU A 315 3.98 -10.91 -20.28
CA LEU A 315 3.19 -11.50 -21.37
C LEU A 315 3.81 -12.81 -21.87
N LYS A 316 5.15 -12.84 -22.00
CA LYS A 316 5.85 -14.06 -22.45
C LYS A 316 5.84 -15.16 -21.38
N ALA A 317 5.95 -14.81 -20.10
CA ALA A 317 5.82 -15.77 -19.01
C ALA A 317 4.40 -16.37 -19.00
N GLU A 318 3.34 -15.55 -19.11
CA GLU A 318 1.95 -16.01 -19.19
C GLU A 318 1.71 -16.95 -20.40
N GLU A 319 2.29 -16.62 -21.57
CA GLU A 319 2.22 -17.48 -22.77
C GLU A 319 2.85 -18.86 -22.53
N LEU A 320 4.01 -18.91 -21.88
CA LEU A 320 4.70 -20.17 -21.58
C LEU A 320 3.93 -20.99 -20.54
N LEU A 321 3.44 -20.34 -19.47
CA LEU A 321 2.62 -20.98 -18.43
C LEU A 321 1.32 -21.55 -19.00
N ALA A 322 0.63 -20.81 -19.88
CA ALA A 322 -0.59 -21.27 -20.55
C ALA A 322 -0.38 -22.52 -21.42
N ARG A 323 0.87 -22.78 -21.84
CA ARG A 323 1.29 -24.00 -22.56
C ARG A 323 1.79 -25.11 -21.64
N GLY A 324 1.74 -24.94 -20.32
CA GLY A 324 2.26 -25.86 -19.33
C GLY A 324 3.79 -25.93 -19.23
N LYS A 325 4.50 -24.92 -19.78
CA LYS A 325 5.97 -24.86 -19.83
C LYS A 325 6.51 -24.07 -18.63
N ILE A 326 6.32 -24.63 -17.44
CA ILE A 326 6.61 -23.96 -16.17
C ILE A 326 8.11 -23.63 -16.07
N GLU A 327 8.99 -24.63 -16.24
CA GLU A 327 10.44 -24.45 -16.12
C GLU A 327 11.00 -23.48 -17.18
N GLU A 328 10.44 -23.50 -18.41
CA GLU A 328 10.83 -22.54 -19.45
C GLU A 328 10.40 -21.11 -19.08
N ALA A 329 9.23 -20.95 -18.46
CA ALA A 329 8.75 -19.63 -18.00
C ALA A 329 9.63 -19.09 -16.86
N GLU A 330 9.99 -19.93 -15.90
CA GLU A 330 10.85 -19.55 -14.77
C GLU A 330 12.28 -19.20 -15.24
N ALA A 331 12.84 -20.00 -16.13
CA ALA A 331 14.15 -19.71 -16.73
C ALA A 331 14.13 -18.39 -17.53
N TYR A 332 13.08 -18.15 -18.31
CA TYR A 332 12.90 -16.89 -19.04
C TYR A 332 12.76 -15.69 -18.10
N MET A 333 11.99 -15.80 -17.02
CA MET A 333 11.85 -14.71 -16.03
C MET A 333 13.20 -14.38 -15.38
N GLU A 334 14.03 -15.38 -15.07
CA GLU A 334 15.37 -15.16 -14.52
C GLU A 334 16.32 -14.53 -15.55
N GLU A 335 16.30 -14.97 -16.81
CA GLU A 335 17.05 -14.33 -17.89
C GLU A 335 16.70 -12.85 -18.03
N ARG A 336 15.39 -12.53 -17.99
CA ARG A 336 14.92 -11.16 -18.06
C ARG A 336 15.31 -10.32 -16.85
N ARG A 337 15.30 -10.92 -15.65
CA ARG A 337 15.78 -10.25 -14.43
C ARG A 337 17.25 -9.85 -14.56
N GLN A 338 18.10 -10.73 -15.08
CA GLN A 338 19.51 -10.46 -15.32
C GLN A 338 19.68 -9.36 -16.37
N PHE A 339 18.98 -9.46 -17.49
CA PHE A 339 18.99 -8.44 -18.54
C PHE A 339 18.60 -7.04 -17.98
N ILE A 340 17.57 -6.96 -17.14
CA ILE A 340 17.13 -5.71 -16.50
C ILE A 340 18.21 -5.18 -15.53
N ALA A 341 18.86 -6.06 -14.77
CA ALA A 341 19.96 -5.71 -13.86
C ALA A 341 21.18 -5.16 -14.63
N ASP A 342 21.57 -5.79 -15.72
CA ASP A 342 22.69 -5.36 -16.60
C ASP A 342 22.43 -3.98 -17.22
N ASN A 343 21.17 -3.59 -17.35
CA ASN A 343 20.75 -2.26 -17.79
C ASN A 343 20.52 -1.27 -16.62
N GLY A 344 21.06 -1.56 -15.43
CA GLY A 344 21.11 -0.63 -14.30
C GLY A 344 19.84 -0.60 -13.44
N ARG A 345 18.94 -1.59 -13.56
CA ARG A 345 17.73 -1.72 -12.74
C ARG A 345 17.76 -3.01 -11.94
N PHE A 346 18.19 -2.93 -10.69
CA PHE A 346 18.22 -4.11 -9.83
C PHE A 346 16.83 -4.50 -9.37
N ILE A 347 16.44 -5.76 -9.63
CA ILE A 347 15.28 -6.44 -9.07
C ILE A 347 15.79 -7.74 -8.46
N ARG A 348 15.45 -8.00 -7.20
CA ARG A 348 15.94 -9.17 -6.47
C ARG A 348 15.44 -10.49 -7.10
N LYS A 349 14.15 -10.56 -7.43
CA LYS A 349 13.49 -11.75 -7.98
C LYS A 349 12.36 -11.35 -8.93
N ILE A 350 12.24 -12.06 -10.06
CA ILE A 350 11.08 -12.01 -10.96
C ILE A 350 10.56 -13.43 -11.12
N ASN A 351 9.34 -13.68 -10.64
CA ASN A 351 8.65 -14.98 -10.71
C ASN A 351 7.13 -14.75 -10.74
N GLN A 352 6.34 -15.83 -10.69
CA GLN A 352 4.88 -15.76 -10.70
C GLN A 352 4.35 -14.93 -9.51
N ALA A 353 4.92 -15.11 -8.29
CA ALA A 353 4.51 -14.36 -7.11
C ALA A 353 4.84 -12.85 -7.24
N TYR A 354 5.95 -12.49 -7.89
CA TYR A 354 6.28 -11.11 -8.21
C TYR A 354 5.20 -10.45 -9.07
N PHE A 355 4.83 -11.10 -10.16
CA PHE A 355 3.78 -10.59 -11.03
C PHE A 355 2.39 -10.63 -10.41
N ALA A 356 2.11 -11.60 -9.55
CA ALA A 356 0.85 -11.69 -8.82
C ALA A 356 0.70 -10.55 -7.79
N PHE A 357 1.79 -10.11 -7.18
CA PHE A 357 1.79 -9.00 -6.22
C PHE A 357 1.83 -7.64 -6.92
N HIS A 358 2.89 -7.36 -7.67
CA HIS A 358 3.04 -6.05 -8.32
C HIS A 358 2.04 -5.82 -9.46
N GLY A 359 1.53 -6.88 -10.07
CA GLY A 359 0.52 -6.81 -11.12
C GLY A 359 -0.90 -6.51 -10.63
N SER A 360 -1.16 -6.58 -9.32
CA SER A 360 -2.44 -6.16 -8.75
C SER A 360 -2.60 -4.63 -8.71
N TYR A 361 -1.52 -3.88 -8.89
CA TYR A 361 -1.55 -2.43 -9.11
C TYR A 361 -1.49 -2.16 -10.61
N ALA A 362 -2.61 -1.74 -11.20
CA ALA A 362 -2.69 -1.60 -12.66
C ALA A 362 -1.80 -0.49 -13.25
N ASP A 363 -1.31 0.44 -12.41
CA ASP A 363 -0.31 1.45 -12.76
C ASP A 363 1.14 0.93 -12.68
N SER A 364 1.35 -0.29 -12.15
CA SER A 364 2.66 -0.92 -12.08
C SER A 364 3.14 -1.40 -13.45
N PRO A 365 4.45 -1.30 -13.74
CA PRO A 365 5.07 -1.92 -14.94
C PRO A 365 4.82 -3.43 -15.04
N ALA A 366 4.61 -4.10 -13.92
CA ALA A 366 4.30 -5.53 -13.85
C ALA A 366 2.87 -5.87 -14.22
N SER A 367 1.99 -4.88 -14.42
CA SER A 367 0.60 -5.08 -14.78
C SER A 367 0.37 -5.03 -16.28
N VAL A 368 -0.55 -5.87 -16.77
CA VAL A 368 -1.08 -5.83 -18.15
C VAL A 368 -2.56 -5.42 -18.18
N SER A 369 -3.12 -5.09 -17.02
CA SER A 369 -4.53 -4.73 -16.86
C SER A 369 -4.83 -3.37 -17.48
N PRO A 370 -5.98 -3.21 -18.18
CA PRO A 370 -6.45 -1.93 -18.69
C PRO A 370 -7.07 -1.03 -17.61
N ILE A 371 -7.27 -1.53 -16.40
CA ILE A 371 -8.02 -0.87 -15.32
C ILE A 371 -7.42 0.52 -14.98
N ASN A 372 -6.10 0.69 -15.02
CA ASN A 372 -5.47 1.99 -14.75
C ASN A 372 -5.94 3.08 -15.71
N GLU A 373 -5.92 2.80 -17.01
CA GLU A 373 -6.36 3.78 -18.01
C GLU A 373 -7.88 3.99 -17.96
N GLN A 374 -8.62 2.94 -17.67
CA GLN A 374 -10.07 3.01 -17.48
C GLN A 374 -10.44 3.88 -16.26
N LEU A 375 -9.75 3.73 -15.13
CA LEU A 375 -9.97 4.55 -13.94
C LEU A 375 -9.52 6.00 -14.13
N LYS A 376 -8.41 6.25 -14.83
CA LYS A 376 -8.01 7.61 -15.21
C LYS A 376 -9.04 8.28 -16.09
N GLU A 377 -9.60 7.55 -17.04
CA GLU A 377 -10.67 8.06 -17.90
C GLU A 377 -11.93 8.37 -17.08
N LEU A 378 -12.34 7.46 -16.18
CA LEU A 378 -13.45 7.71 -15.26
C LEU A 378 -13.18 8.96 -14.40
N ARG A 379 -11.95 9.10 -13.83
CA ARG A 379 -11.59 10.29 -13.05
C ARG A 379 -11.66 11.57 -13.87
N ARG A 380 -11.22 11.54 -15.11
CA ARG A 380 -11.27 12.70 -16.03
C ARG A 380 -12.69 13.15 -16.34
N ARG A 381 -13.65 12.20 -16.41
CA ARG A 381 -15.08 12.50 -16.65
C ARG A 381 -15.80 12.93 -15.40
N SER A 382 -15.35 12.51 -14.23
CA SER A 382 -15.97 12.87 -12.95
C SER A 382 -15.79 14.34 -12.66
N GLY A 383 -16.88 15.01 -12.23
CA GLY A 383 -16.88 16.44 -11.91
C GLY A 383 -16.05 16.79 -10.68
N SER A 384 -15.88 15.83 -9.76
CA SER A 384 -15.13 15.98 -8.53
C SER A 384 -14.41 14.69 -8.14
N LEU A 385 -13.51 14.79 -7.15
CA LEU A 385 -12.89 13.61 -6.53
C LEU A 385 -13.95 12.75 -5.81
N GLU A 386 -14.92 13.40 -5.19
CA GLU A 386 -16.05 12.74 -4.53
C GLU A 386 -16.83 11.88 -5.52
N ASP A 387 -17.25 12.44 -6.66
CA ASP A 387 -18.01 11.73 -7.68
C ASP A 387 -17.23 10.51 -8.19
N TYR A 388 -15.94 10.69 -8.47
CA TYR A 388 -15.06 9.60 -8.90
C TYR A 388 -15.01 8.46 -7.88
N LEU A 389 -14.65 8.78 -6.63
CA LEU A 389 -14.47 7.77 -5.61
C LEU A 389 -15.79 7.09 -5.22
N LYS A 390 -16.90 7.83 -5.14
CA LYS A 390 -18.22 7.24 -4.87
C LYS A 390 -18.69 6.34 -6.00
N THR A 391 -18.44 6.72 -7.25
CA THR A 391 -18.77 5.89 -8.42
C THR A 391 -17.97 4.59 -8.38
N VAL A 392 -16.64 4.66 -8.22
CA VAL A 392 -15.81 3.46 -8.16
C VAL A 392 -16.19 2.57 -6.98
N ALA A 393 -16.44 3.15 -5.81
CA ALA A 393 -16.81 2.43 -4.60
C ALA A 393 -18.13 1.66 -4.71
N SER A 394 -19.00 2.03 -5.66
CA SER A 394 -20.32 1.41 -5.85
C SER A 394 -20.29 0.09 -6.63
N PHE A 395 -19.19 -0.24 -7.32
CA PHE A 395 -19.11 -1.46 -8.11
C PHE A 395 -18.90 -2.69 -7.23
N SER A 396 -19.70 -3.73 -7.45
CA SER A 396 -19.62 -5.03 -6.81
C SER A 396 -18.99 -6.11 -7.72
N SER A 397 -18.77 -5.78 -8.99
CA SER A 397 -18.12 -6.68 -9.96
C SER A 397 -17.39 -5.89 -11.04
N ILE A 398 -16.41 -6.55 -11.67
CA ILE A 398 -15.71 -5.98 -12.83
C ILE A 398 -16.63 -5.79 -14.03
N GLN A 399 -17.67 -6.61 -14.12
CA GLN A 399 -18.67 -6.49 -15.18
C GLN A 399 -19.45 -5.18 -15.04
N GLU A 400 -19.96 -4.84 -13.86
CA GLU A 400 -20.63 -3.56 -13.59
C GLU A 400 -19.74 -2.37 -13.95
N PHE A 401 -18.46 -2.42 -13.58
CA PHE A 401 -17.48 -1.38 -13.91
C PHE A 401 -17.33 -1.21 -15.44
N THR A 402 -17.17 -2.32 -16.17
CA THR A 402 -16.99 -2.27 -17.63
C THR A 402 -18.26 -1.84 -18.38
N GLU A 403 -19.42 -2.28 -17.92
CA GLU A 403 -20.72 -1.87 -18.46
C GLU A 403 -20.98 -0.37 -18.22
N TYR A 404 -20.65 0.14 -17.03
CA TYR A 404 -20.74 1.56 -16.73
C TYR A 404 -19.90 2.42 -17.69
N LEU A 405 -18.65 2.02 -17.91
CA LEU A 405 -17.76 2.72 -18.83
C LEU A 405 -18.25 2.69 -20.29
N ALA A 406 -18.84 1.58 -20.71
CA ALA A 406 -19.38 1.42 -22.05
C ALA A 406 -20.66 2.25 -22.28
N ALA A 407 -21.55 2.27 -21.29
CA ALA A 407 -22.81 3.04 -21.35
C ALA A 407 -22.56 4.55 -21.48
N ASP A 408 -21.54 5.05 -20.76
CA ASP A 408 -21.19 6.47 -20.77
C ASP A 408 -20.45 6.91 -22.06
N GLN A 409 -20.03 5.96 -22.90
CA GLN A 409 -19.44 6.23 -24.23
C GLN A 409 -20.47 6.34 -25.36
N SER A 410 -21.72 5.98 -25.09
CA SER A 410 -22.76 6.08 -26.10
C SER A 410 -23.13 7.55 -26.33
N PRO A 411 -23.05 8.10 -27.57
CA PRO A 411 -23.48 9.46 -27.85
C PRO A 411 -24.95 9.59 -27.44
N SER A 412 -25.26 10.62 -26.64
CA SER A 412 -26.64 10.99 -26.36
C SER A 412 -27.32 11.33 -27.69
N ASP A 413 -28.08 10.39 -28.26
CA ASP A 413 -28.94 10.59 -29.40
C ASP A 413 -30.18 11.37 -28.96
N SER A 414 -29.98 12.65 -28.61
CA SER A 414 -31.03 13.62 -28.35
C SER A 414 -30.77 14.91 -29.11
N ASP A 415 -30.79 14.79 -30.45
CA ASP A 415 -31.04 15.97 -31.28
C ASP A 415 -32.58 16.21 -31.30
N PRO A 416 -33.09 17.29 -30.71
CA PRO A 416 -34.50 17.59 -30.83
C PRO A 416 -34.76 18.02 -32.28
N LYS A 417 -35.43 17.14 -33.02
CA LYS A 417 -35.97 17.39 -34.35
C LYS A 417 -36.50 18.82 -34.45
N SER A 418 -35.87 19.57 -35.32
CA SER A 418 -36.43 20.77 -35.91
C SER A 418 -37.85 20.49 -36.47
N THR A 419 -38.88 20.84 -35.75
CA THR A 419 -40.22 20.97 -36.33
C THR A 419 -40.27 22.28 -37.09
N GLY A 420 -40.08 22.15 -38.40
CA GLY A 420 -40.32 23.25 -39.34
C GLY A 420 -41.75 23.74 -39.24
N ALA A 421 -41.90 25.00 -38.96
CA ALA A 421 -43.16 25.71 -39.18
C ALA A 421 -43.33 25.95 -40.69
N LYS A 422 -44.38 25.40 -41.23
CA LYS A 422 -44.99 25.90 -42.44
C LYS A 422 -46.30 26.55 -42.09
N ARG A 423 -46.38 27.80 -42.48
CA ARG A 423 -47.48 28.73 -42.73
C ARG A 423 -47.70 29.78 -41.67
#